data_aca0988b79f20b54c0136ea8460d9eb7
#
_entry.id   aca0988b79f20b54c0136ea8460d9eb7
#
_cell.length_a   1.000
_cell.length_b   1.000
_cell.length_c   1.000
_cell.angle_alpha   90.00
_cell.angle_beta   90.00
_cell.angle_gamma   90.00
#
_symmetry.space_group_name_H-M   'P 1'
#
loop_
_entity.id
_entity.type
_entity.pdbx_description
1 polymer ?
#
loop_
_entity_poly.entity_id
_entity_poly.type
_entity_poly.pdbx_seq_one_letter_code
_entity_poly.pdbx_strand_id
1 'polypeptide(L)'
;MFYESVLAIEVSEVNVGDMASELESASAETVLREVVERFSPGVAVSCSFGGPSGLVIVDQLARMNLLDRVEVYYLDTGLLFSATHDVREEMERRYGFEATAYRPQLSLVQQASLHGNDLWDRDPDECCGIRKVAPNAEALGGKSAWITGIRRDQSVGREETPVLAWNARFRLVKVAPLRD
;
A
#
# COMPACT_ATOMS: atom_id res chain seq x y z
N MET A 1 -23.17 31.71 -5.88
CA MET A 1 -22.98 30.29 -6.22
C MET A 1 -21.94 29.79 -5.25
N PHE A 2 -22.37 29.34 -4.10
CA PHE A 2 -21.48 28.87 -3.02
C PHE A 2 -21.11 27.42 -3.29
N TYR A 3 -19.84 27.17 -3.59
CA TYR A 3 -19.30 25.82 -3.49
C TYR A 3 -19.18 25.47 -2.01
N GLU A 4 -20.06 24.59 -1.54
CA GLU A 4 -19.90 23.93 -0.26
C GLU A 4 -18.55 23.20 -0.29
N SER A 5 -17.64 23.68 0.53
CA SER A 5 -16.43 22.95 0.88
C SER A 5 -16.88 21.69 1.61
N VAL A 6 -16.80 20.55 0.93
CA VAL A 6 -16.85 19.24 1.57
C VAL A 6 -15.76 19.26 2.64
N LEU A 7 -16.18 19.29 3.90
CA LEU A 7 -15.30 19.21 5.06
C LEU A 7 -14.50 17.91 4.94
N ALA A 8 -13.25 18.03 4.52
CA ALA A 8 -12.30 16.95 4.65
C ALA A 8 -12.26 16.64 6.16
N ILE A 9 -12.72 15.45 6.54
CA ILE A 9 -12.61 14.96 7.91
C ILE A 9 -11.12 14.99 8.23
N GLU A 10 -10.70 15.86 9.13
CA GLU A 10 -9.32 15.84 9.64
C GLU A 10 -9.13 14.49 10.33
N VAL A 11 -8.40 13.62 9.66
CA VAL A 11 -8.03 12.30 10.20
C VAL A 11 -6.99 12.54 11.28
N SER A 12 -7.38 12.33 12.52
CA SER A 12 -6.50 12.42 13.67
C SER A 12 -6.27 11.04 14.29
N GLU A 13 -5.19 10.91 15.04
CA GLU A 13 -4.86 9.68 15.77
C GLU A 13 -6.01 9.19 16.66
N VAL A 14 -6.74 10.11 17.28
CA VAL A 14 -7.90 9.81 18.16
C VAL A 14 -9.04 9.16 17.38
N ASN A 15 -9.38 9.69 16.20
CA ASN A 15 -10.46 9.14 15.38
C ASN A 15 -10.12 7.77 14.78
N VAL A 16 -8.83 7.48 14.58
CA VAL A 16 -8.37 6.18 14.05
C VAL A 16 -8.50 5.09 15.11
N GLY A 17 -8.30 5.39 16.40
CA GLY A 17 -8.45 4.42 17.49
C GLY A 17 -9.88 3.91 17.62
N ASP A 18 -10.87 4.78 17.54
CA ASP A 18 -12.28 4.42 17.60
C ASP A 18 -12.67 3.56 16.38
N MET A 19 -12.32 3.97 15.18
CA MET A 19 -12.51 3.18 13.96
C MET A 19 -11.83 1.80 14.02
N ALA A 20 -10.61 1.73 14.54
CA ALA A 20 -9.89 0.48 14.67
C ALA A 20 -10.64 -0.49 15.58
N SER A 21 -11.17 0.00 16.70
CA SER A 21 -11.95 -0.80 17.65
C SER A 21 -13.26 -1.31 17.03
N GLU A 22 -13.97 -0.48 16.27
CA GLU A 22 -15.20 -0.85 15.57
C GLU A 22 -14.95 -1.92 14.49
N LEU A 23 -13.85 -1.81 13.76
CA LEU A 23 -13.54 -2.67 12.62
C LEU A 23 -12.68 -3.89 13.00
N GLU A 24 -12.23 -4.00 14.24
CA GLU A 24 -11.33 -5.09 14.65
C GLU A 24 -11.96 -6.49 14.44
N SER A 25 -13.28 -6.64 14.57
CA SER A 25 -13.98 -7.91 14.30
C SER A 25 -14.65 -7.98 12.91
N ALA A 26 -14.55 -6.93 12.10
CA ALA A 26 -15.19 -6.87 10.80
C ALA A 26 -14.48 -7.75 9.75
N SER A 27 -15.18 -8.17 8.70
CA SER A 27 -14.56 -8.87 7.57
C SER A 27 -13.61 -7.94 6.79
N ALA A 28 -12.65 -8.53 6.06
CA ALA A 28 -11.75 -7.76 5.20
C ALA A 28 -12.53 -6.89 4.20
N GLU A 29 -13.61 -7.41 3.62
CA GLU A 29 -14.48 -6.67 2.70
C GLU A 29 -15.15 -5.47 3.37
N THR A 30 -15.62 -5.61 4.61
CA THR A 30 -16.20 -4.50 5.37
C THR A 30 -15.15 -3.44 5.65
N VAL A 31 -13.95 -3.82 6.10
CA VAL A 31 -12.83 -2.90 6.34
C VAL A 31 -12.47 -2.13 5.08
N LEU A 32 -12.31 -2.83 3.95
CA LEU A 32 -11.97 -2.21 2.66
C LEU A 32 -13.03 -1.22 2.21
N ARG A 33 -14.31 -1.57 2.31
CA ARG A 33 -15.44 -0.69 1.95
C ARG A 33 -15.44 0.59 2.79
N GLU A 34 -15.41 0.45 4.11
CA GLU A 34 -15.40 1.59 5.04
C GLU A 34 -14.22 2.54 4.80
N VAL A 35 -13.03 1.97 4.57
CA VAL A 35 -11.84 2.78 4.30
C VAL A 35 -11.95 3.52 2.96
N VAL A 36 -12.40 2.84 1.91
CA VAL A 36 -12.55 3.49 0.58
C VAL A 36 -13.64 4.55 0.63
N GLU A 37 -14.78 4.30 1.29
CA GLU A 37 -15.86 5.27 1.40
C GLU A 37 -15.45 6.54 2.16
N ARG A 38 -14.65 6.39 3.23
CA ARG A 38 -14.24 7.51 4.08
C ARG A 38 -13.07 8.31 3.54
N PHE A 39 -12.13 7.67 2.83
CA PHE A 39 -10.84 8.28 2.49
C PHE A 39 -10.60 8.52 1.00
N SER A 40 -11.49 8.06 0.09
CA SER A 40 -11.36 8.39 -1.34
C SER A 40 -11.50 9.90 -1.58
N PRO A 41 -10.70 10.44 -2.51
CA PRO A 41 -9.79 9.77 -3.45
C PRO A 41 -8.37 9.53 -2.90
N GLY A 42 -8.10 9.77 -1.62
CA GLY A 42 -6.77 9.67 -0.99
C GLY A 42 -6.35 8.24 -0.59
N VAL A 43 -6.94 7.18 -1.15
CA VAL A 43 -6.61 5.79 -0.79
C VAL A 43 -5.59 5.20 -1.73
N ALA A 44 -4.48 4.66 -1.16
CA ALA A 44 -3.48 3.92 -1.88
C ALA A 44 -3.43 2.45 -1.43
N VAL A 45 -3.30 1.53 -2.38
CA VAL A 45 -3.18 0.08 -2.16
C VAL A 45 -1.82 -0.39 -2.62
N SER A 46 -0.97 -0.85 -1.70
CA SER A 46 0.31 -1.44 -2.07
C SER A 46 0.16 -2.90 -2.47
N CYS A 47 0.51 -3.23 -3.71
CA CYS A 47 0.50 -4.58 -4.23
C CYS A 47 1.88 -4.93 -4.81
N SER A 48 2.57 -5.92 -4.25
CA SER A 48 3.89 -6.32 -4.76
C SER A 48 3.81 -7.22 -6.00
N PHE A 49 2.66 -7.76 -6.31
CA PHE A 49 2.41 -8.78 -7.36
C PHE A 49 3.26 -10.06 -7.24
N GLY A 50 4.18 -10.10 -6.27
CA GLY A 50 5.00 -11.27 -5.98
C GLY A 50 4.49 -12.14 -4.83
N GLY A 51 3.30 -11.85 -4.29
CA GLY A 51 2.71 -12.63 -3.21
C GLY A 51 1.18 -12.47 -3.15
N PRO A 52 0.45 -13.40 -2.50
CA PRO A 52 -1.01 -13.50 -2.60
C PRO A 52 -1.77 -12.37 -1.92
N SER A 53 -1.26 -11.81 -0.83
CA SER A 53 -2.03 -10.87 0.01
C SER A 53 -2.48 -9.61 -0.75
N GLY A 54 -1.57 -9.00 -1.52
CA GLY A 54 -1.93 -7.82 -2.34
C GLY A 54 -2.92 -8.17 -3.44
N LEU A 55 -2.78 -9.36 -4.05
CA LEU A 55 -3.67 -9.85 -5.09
C LEU A 55 -5.09 -10.08 -4.56
N VAL A 56 -5.23 -10.64 -3.36
CA VAL A 56 -6.53 -10.84 -2.69
C VAL A 56 -7.21 -9.51 -2.42
N ILE A 57 -6.48 -8.49 -1.97
CA ILE A 57 -7.03 -7.14 -1.74
C ILE A 57 -7.55 -6.55 -3.05
N VAL A 58 -6.77 -6.63 -4.12
CA VAL A 58 -7.17 -6.14 -5.45
C VAL A 58 -8.40 -6.88 -5.97
N ASP A 59 -8.46 -8.23 -5.84
CA ASP A 59 -9.63 -9.03 -6.22
C ASP A 59 -10.88 -8.61 -5.43
N GLN A 60 -10.78 -8.44 -4.11
CA GLN A 60 -11.91 -8.00 -3.28
C GLN A 60 -12.40 -6.60 -3.68
N LEU A 61 -11.50 -5.64 -3.90
CA LEU A 61 -11.85 -4.30 -4.36
C LEU A 61 -12.53 -4.33 -5.73
N ALA A 62 -12.04 -5.17 -6.66
CA ALA A 62 -12.65 -5.37 -7.98
C ALA A 62 -14.08 -5.90 -7.87
N ARG A 63 -14.30 -6.96 -7.06
CA ARG A 63 -15.63 -7.55 -6.83
C ARG A 63 -16.62 -6.57 -6.21
N MET A 64 -16.12 -5.62 -5.42
CA MET A 64 -16.94 -4.58 -4.80
C MET A 64 -17.14 -3.34 -5.69
N ASN A 65 -16.55 -3.31 -6.91
CA ASN A 65 -16.51 -2.15 -7.81
C ASN A 65 -15.91 -0.89 -7.15
N LEU A 66 -14.78 -1.06 -6.45
CA LEU A 66 -14.09 0.00 -5.72
C LEU A 66 -12.69 0.31 -6.27
N LEU A 67 -12.20 -0.40 -7.31
CA LEU A 67 -10.86 -0.20 -7.86
C LEU A 67 -10.65 1.19 -8.46
N ASP A 68 -11.68 1.78 -9.05
CA ASP A 68 -11.67 3.12 -9.63
C ASP A 68 -11.57 4.25 -8.59
N ARG A 69 -11.75 3.91 -7.31
CA ARG A 69 -11.72 4.84 -6.19
C ARG A 69 -10.40 4.81 -5.40
N VAL A 70 -9.46 3.97 -5.80
CA VAL A 70 -8.16 3.78 -5.13
C VAL A 70 -7.02 3.81 -6.13
N GLU A 71 -5.85 4.21 -5.68
CA GLU A 71 -4.62 4.03 -6.46
C GLU A 71 -3.97 2.70 -6.08
N VAL A 72 -3.94 1.74 -7.00
CA VAL A 72 -3.12 0.54 -6.84
C VAL A 72 -1.70 0.86 -7.30
N TYR A 73 -0.72 0.64 -6.43
CA TYR A 73 0.67 0.89 -6.78
C TYR A 73 1.60 -0.25 -6.39
N TYR A 74 2.77 -0.28 -7.02
CA TYR A 74 3.85 -1.19 -6.69
C TYR A 74 5.20 -0.48 -6.73
N LEU A 75 6.16 -1.08 -6.04
CA LEU A 75 7.54 -0.59 -6.03
C LEU A 75 8.35 -1.36 -7.07
N ASP A 76 8.62 -0.71 -8.19
CA ASP A 76 9.47 -1.27 -9.22
C ASP A 76 10.94 -1.04 -8.84
N THR A 77 11.48 -1.99 -8.12
CA THR A 77 12.87 -1.92 -7.61
C THR A 77 13.94 -2.04 -8.71
N GLY A 78 13.56 -2.38 -9.93
CA GLY A 78 14.49 -2.78 -11.00
C GLY A 78 15.11 -4.17 -10.78
N LEU A 79 14.65 -4.91 -9.78
CA LEU A 79 15.12 -6.25 -9.39
C LEU A 79 13.95 -7.24 -9.27
N LEU A 80 12.78 -6.89 -9.78
CA LEU A 80 11.63 -7.79 -9.79
C LEU A 80 11.83 -8.89 -10.83
N PHE A 81 11.33 -10.10 -10.53
CA PHE A 81 11.31 -11.19 -11.49
C PHE A 81 10.31 -10.89 -12.63
N SER A 82 10.60 -11.41 -13.83
CA SER A 82 9.66 -11.31 -14.97
C SER A 82 8.27 -11.82 -14.61
N ALA A 83 8.18 -12.95 -13.93
CA ALA A 83 6.92 -13.50 -13.46
C ALA A 83 6.09 -12.53 -12.59
N THR A 84 6.72 -11.61 -11.86
CA THR A 84 6.02 -10.58 -11.10
C THR A 84 5.35 -9.57 -12.04
N HIS A 85 6.01 -9.20 -13.12
CA HIS A 85 5.45 -8.34 -14.16
C HIS A 85 4.31 -9.03 -14.91
N ASP A 86 4.47 -10.33 -15.23
CA ASP A 86 3.43 -11.13 -15.89
C ASP A 86 2.14 -11.20 -15.04
N VAL A 87 2.29 -11.42 -13.73
CA VAL A 87 1.15 -11.41 -12.78
C VAL A 87 0.49 -10.03 -12.72
N ARG A 88 1.27 -8.94 -12.68
CA ARG A 88 0.72 -7.58 -12.68
C ARG A 88 -0.11 -7.33 -13.94
N GLU A 89 0.45 -7.62 -15.12
CA GLU A 89 -0.24 -7.43 -16.42
C GLU A 89 -1.53 -8.24 -16.51
N GLU A 90 -1.52 -9.47 -16.02
CA GLU A 90 -2.73 -10.30 -16.00
C GLU A 90 -3.80 -9.72 -15.06
N MET A 91 -3.42 -9.21 -13.88
CA MET A 91 -4.35 -8.57 -12.95
C MET A 91 -4.94 -7.27 -13.53
N GLU A 92 -4.10 -6.43 -14.14
CA GLU A 92 -4.53 -5.20 -14.83
C GLU A 92 -5.53 -5.52 -15.95
N ARG A 93 -5.20 -6.49 -16.79
CA ARG A 93 -6.08 -6.94 -17.89
C ARG A 93 -7.39 -7.52 -17.38
N ARG A 94 -7.34 -8.33 -16.30
CA ARG A 94 -8.51 -9.03 -15.75
C ARG A 94 -9.51 -8.08 -15.11
N TYR A 95 -9.02 -7.09 -14.37
CA TYR A 95 -9.85 -6.20 -13.56
C TYR A 95 -9.99 -4.79 -14.15
N GLY A 96 -9.31 -4.47 -15.24
CA GLY A 96 -9.48 -3.21 -15.96
C GLY A 96 -8.92 -1.99 -15.20
N PHE A 97 -7.80 -2.15 -14.49
CA PHE A 97 -7.09 -1.06 -13.82
C PHE A 97 -5.64 -0.96 -14.32
N GLU A 98 -4.95 0.10 -13.94
CA GLU A 98 -3.52 0.28 -14.19
C GLU A 98 -2.81 0.54 -12.85
N ALA A 99 -1.77 -0.24 -12.56
CA ALA A 99 -0.99 -0.08 -11.33
C ALA A 99 0.12 0.96 -11.54
N THR A 100 0.20 1.94 -10.66
CA THR A 100 1.25 2.96 -10.68
C THR A 100 2.59 2.38 -10.23
N ALA A 101 3.62 2.50 -11.07
CA ALA A 101 4.98 2.08 -10.74
C ALA A 101 5.75 3.19 -10.05
N TYR A 102 6.15 3.00 -8.79
CA TYR A 102 7.08 3.88 -8.10
C TYR A 102 8.49 3.31 -8.15
N ARG A 103 9.43 4.09 -8.67
CA ARG A 103 10.79 3.67 -8.98
C ARG A 103 11.83 4.40 -8.14
N PRO A 104 12.97 3.76 -7.81
CA PRO A 104 14.11 4.45 -7.22
C PRO A 104 14.61 5.56 -8.16
N GLN A 105 15.06 6.66 -7.58
CA GLN A 105 15.70 7.75 -8.34
C GLN A 105 17.02 7.30 -9.00
N LEU A 106 17.72 6.36 -8.38
CA LEU A 106 18.96 5.80 -8.91
C LEU A 106 18.68 4.53 -9.73
N SER A 107 19.19 4.48 -10.97
CA SER A 107 19.31 3.22 -11.70
C SER A 107 20.25 2.26 -10.97
N LEU A 108 20.24 0.96 -11.32
CA LEU A 108 21.17 -0.02 -10.74
C LEU A 108 22.63 0.33 -11.01
N VAL A 109 22.93 0.88 -12.19
CA VAL A 109 24.28 1.32 -12.57
C VAL A 109 24.72 2.52 -11.72
N GLN A 110 23.85 3.50 -11.51
CA GLN A 110 24.17 4.66 -10.68
C GLN A 110 24.34 4.24 -9.21
N GLN A 111 23.50 3.33 -8.70
CA GLN A 111 23.64 2.79 -7.35
C GLN A 111 24.99 2.06 -7.20
N ALA A 112 25.36 1.21 -8.16
CA ALA A 112 26.64 0.51 -8.14
C ALA A 112 27.85 1.47 -8.18
N SER A 113 27.73 2.55 -8.94
CA SER A 113 28.77 3.58 -9.01
C SER A 113 28.95 4.35 -7.70
N LEU A 114 27.86 4.62 -6.97
CA LEU A 114 27.89 5.40 -5.72
C LEU A 114 28.19 4.55 -4.48
N HIS A 115 27.62 3.36 -4.40
CA HIS A 115 27.66 2.49 -3.23
C HIS A 115 28.45 1.20 -3.44
N GLY A 116 29.00 0.96 -4.64
CA GLY A 116 29.65 -0.29 -5.04
C GLY A 116 28.65 -1.35 -5.48
N ASN A 117 29.17 -2.42 -6.11
CA ASN A 117 28.38 -3.55 -6.61
C ASN A 117 27.72 -4.30 -5.46
N ASP A 118 26.62 -5.00 -5.78
CA ASP A 118 25.92 -5.95 -4.91
C ASP A 118 25.52 -5.35 -3.55
N LEU A 119 25.03 -4.11 -3.57
CA LEU A 119 24.60 -3.42 -2.34
C LEU A 119 23.53 -4.21 -1.58
N TRP A 120 22.67 -4.95 -2.29
CA TRP A 120 21.62 -5.79 -1.67
C TRP A 120 22.18 -6.94 -0.81
N ASP A 121 23.41 -7.37 -1.03
CA ASP A 121 24.09 -8.42 -0.27
C ASP A 121 24.95 -7.83 0.86
N ARG A 122 25.66 -6.72 0.58
CA ARG A 122 26.59 -6.07 1.53
C ARG A 122 25.91 -5.19 2.56
N ASP A 123 24.89 -4.46 2.15
CA ASP A 123 24.10 -3.57 3.00
C ASP A 123 22.64 -3.59 2.53
N PRO A 124 21.88 -4.65 2.93
CA PRO A 124 20.46 -4.80 2.57
C PRO A 124 19.58 -3.64 3.01
N ASP A 125 19.89 -3.02 4.16
CA ASP A 125 19.10 -1.93 4.72
C ASP A 125 19.26 -0.66 3.89
N GLU A 126 20.47 -0.29 3.49
CA GLU A 126 20.72 0.83 2.60
C GLU A 126 20.09 0.58 1.23
N CYS A 127 20.23 -0.63 0.68
CA CYS A 127 19.58 -1.02 -0.57
C CYS A 127 18.05 -0.90 -0.48
N CYS A 128 17.45 -1.38 0.60
CA CYS A 128 16.01 -1.23 0.84
C CYS A 128 15.61 0.23 1.00
N GLY A 129 16.43 1.04 1.67
CA GLY A 129 16.24 2.48 1.80
C GLY A 129 16.07 3.15 0.44
N ILE A 130 16.98 2.89 -0.47
CA ILE A 130 17.00 3.44 -1.83
C ILE A 130 15.86 2.88 -2.68
N ARG A 131 15.68 1.55 -2.69
CA ARG A 131 14.83 0.88 -3.67
C ARG A 131 13.40 0.64 -3.27
N LYS A 132 13.10 0.76 -1.96
CA LYS A 132 11.74 0.51 -1.44
C LYS A 132 11.25 1.66 -0.58
N VAL A 133 12.03 2.09 0.42
CA VAL A 133 11.55 3.06 1.41
C VAL A 133 11.33 4.44 0.78
N ALA A 134 12.27 4.91 -0.03
CA ALA A 134 12.14 6.22 -0.70
C ALA A 134 11.00 6.23 -1.73
N PRO A 135 10.88 5.25 -2.67
CA PRO A 135 9.74 5.20 -3.59
C PRO A 135 8.40 5.01 -2.87
N ASN A 136 8.35 4.24 -1.77
CA ASN A 136 7.13 4.09 -0.98
C ASN A 136 6.71 5.40 -0.30
N ALA A 137 7.67 6.19 0.14
CA ALA A 137 7.38 7.52 0.71
C ALA A 137 6.80 8.47 -0.35
N GLU A 138 7.27 8.39 -1.59
CA GLU A 138 6.71 9.13 -2.71
C GLU A 138 5.26 8.69 -2.99
N ALA A 139 5.01 7.38 -3.08
CA ALA A 139 3.68 6.82 -3.29
C ALA A 139 2.64 7.26 -2.25
N LEU A 140 3.08 7.41 -1.00
CA LEU A 140 2.21 7.77 0.12
C LEU A 140 2.08 9.28 0.34
N GLY A 141 2.82 10.09 -0.41
CA GLY A 141 2.74 11.54 -0.34
C GLY A 141 1.33 12.05 -0.66
N GLY A 142 0.70 12.78 0.28
CA GLY A 142 -0.64 13.34 0.11
C GLY A 142 -1.79 12.32 0.17
N LYS A 143 -1.53 11.07 0.53
CA LYS A 143 -2.57 10.06 0.75
C LYS A 143 -3.17 10.18 2.15
N SER A 144 -4.43 9.75 2.28
CA SER A 144 -5.16 9.71 3.55
C SER A 144 -5.20 8.32 4.16
N ALA A 145 -5.15 7.28 3.31
CA ALA A 145 -5.13 5.89 3.75
C ALA A 145 -4.20 5.03 2.89
N TRP A 146 -3.55 4.06 3.53
CA TRP A 146 -2.66 3.09 2.92
C TRP A 146 -3.08 1.67 3.25
N ILE A 147 -3.64 0.96 2.28
CA ILE A 147 -4.02 -0.44 2.40
C ILE A 147 -2.82 -1.33 2.07
N THR A 148 -2.51 -2.26 2.96
CA THR A 148 -1.36 -3.17 2.84
C THR A 148 -1.79 -4.62 2.98
N GLY A 149 -1.05 -5.52 2.31
CA GLY A 149 -1.22 -6.98 2.44
C GLY A 149 -0.53 -7.60 3.65
N ILE A 150 -0.31 -6.83 4.72
CA ILE A 150 0.27 -7.35 5.96
C ILE A 150 -0.76 -8.22 6.65
N ARG A 151 -0.33 -9.41 7.13
CA ARG A 151 -1.14 -10.34 7.93
C ARG A 151 -0.43 -10.70 9.24
N ARG A 152 -1.20 -11.07 10.25
CA ARG A 152 -0.69 -11.44 11.58
C ARG A 152 0.13 -12.73 11.57
N ASP A 153 -0.25 -13.69 10.71
CA ASP A 153 0.42 -14.98 10.56
C ASP A 153 1.81 -14.94 9.89
N GLN A 154 2.20 -13.80 9.32
CA GLN A 154 3.45 -13.69 8.57
C GLN A 154 4.71 -13.71 9.44
N SER A 155 4.64 -13.26 10.68
CA SER A 155 5.75 -13.30 11.63
C SER A 155 5.30 -12.93 13.04
N VAL A 156 6.06 -13.35 14.07
CA VAL A 156 5.83 -13.00 15.48
C VAL A 156 5.67 -11.49 15.69
N GLY A 157 6.49 -10.67 15.04
CA GLY A 157 6.40 -9.20 15.14
C GLY A 157 5.15 -8.59 14.50
N ARG A 158 4.29 -9.39 13.84
CA ARG A 158 3.05 -8.93 13.21
C ARG A 158 1.78 -9.45 13.86
N GLU A 159 1.88 -10.35 14.83
CA GLU A 159 0.73 -11.00 15.50
C GLU A 159 -0.27 -9.98 16.05
N GLU A 160 0.21 -8.85 16.55
CA GLU A 160 -0.62 -7.78 17.12
C GLU A 160 -0.88 -6.62 16.15
N THR A 161 -0.66 -6.80 14.83
CA THR A 161 -0.93 -5.74 13.86
C THR A 161 -2.41 -5.35 13.90
N PRO A 162 -2.76 -4.10 14.24
CA PRO A 162 -4.15 -3.66 14.25
C PRO A 162 -4.69 -3.57 12.81
N VAL A 163 -6.00 -3.73 12.66
CA VAL A 163 -6.68 -3.57 11.36
C VAL A 163 -6.48 -2.16 10.81
N LEU A 164 -6.57 -1.17 11.69
CA LEU A 164 -6.25 0.23 11.37
C LEU A 164 -5.24 0.78 12.39
N ALA A 165 -4.28 1.56 11.92
CA ALA A 165 -3.35 2.28 12.78
C ALA A 165 -3.02 3.65 12.18
N TRP A 166 -2.88 4.67 13.02
CA TRP A 166 -2.32 5.94 12.61
C TRP A 166 -0.83 5.80 12.29
N ASN A 167 -0.43 6.20 11.09
CA ASN A 167 0.97 6.26 10.71
C ASN A 167 1.45 7.71 10.79
N ALA A 168 2.12 8.05 11.90
CA ALA A 168 2.59 9.42 12.17
C ALA A 168 3.63 9.90 11.14
N ARG A 169 4.44 8.99 10.56
CA ARG A 169 5.46 9.34 9.56
C ARG A 169 4.84 9.90 8.28
N PHE A 170 3.77 9.28 7.80
CA PHE A 170 3.09 9.67 6.57
C PHE A 170 1.80 10.46 6.82
N ARG A 171 1.39 10.59 8.10
CA ARG A 171 0.16 11.27 8.52
C ARG A 171 -1.09 10.74 7.80
N LEU A 172 -1.20 9.42 7.78
CA LEU A 172 -2.31 8.70 7.14
C LEU A 172 -2.73 7.48 7.97
N VAL A 173 -3.87 6.90 7.63
CA VAL A 173 -4.34 5.64 8.21
C VAL A 173 -3.69 4.46 7.48
N LYS A 174 -2.91 3.66 8.19
CA LYS A 174 -2.43 2.36 7.69
C LYS A 174 -3.48 1.30 7.96
N VAL A 175 -3.81 0.50 6.94
CA VAL A 175 -4.88 -0.49 6.96
C VAL A 175 -4.32 -1.86 6.62
N ALA A 176 -4.55 -2.85 7.49
CA ALA A 176 -4.20 -4.25 7.29
C ALA A 176 -5.48 -5.11 7.36
N PRO A 177 -6.27 -5.21 6.27
CA PRO A 177 -7.59 -5.82 6.29
C PRO A 177 -7.56 -7.34 6.41
N LEU A 178 -6.45 -7.97 5.97
CA LEU A 178 -6.26 -9.41 6.04
C LEU A 178 -5.64 -9.76 7.39
N ARG A 179 -6.25 -10.70 8.13
CA ARG A 179 -5.74 -11.10 9.45
C ARG A 179 -4.87 -12.34 9.37
N ASP A 180 -5.37 -13.36 8.66
CA ASP A 180 -4.78 -14.68 8.50
C ASP A 180 -4.68 -15.06 7.03
#